data_bd48726b9efdffc6047c4bd31ccc4a6f
#
_entry.id   bd48726b9efdffc6047c4bd31ccc4a6f
#
_cell.length_a   1.000
_cell.length_b   1.000
_cell.length_c   1.000
_cell.angle_alpha   90.00
_cell.angle_beta   90.00
_cell.angle_gamma   90.00
#
_symmetry.space_group_name_H-M   'P 1'
#
loop_
_entity.id
_entity.type
_entity.pdbx_description
1 polymer ?
#
loop_
_entity_poly.entity_id
_entity_poly.type
_entity_poly.pdbx_seq_one_letter_code
_entity_poly.pdbx_strand_id
1 'polypeptide(L)'
;MLDLSCDSPVRANLVADRITTSDFRITLETWGNSKLYGASATWMEHKANSRDCVFGQFDTHDVPGESKQASGASKPINTDQPQENAKKVKFPTAFKEEPEVVCWLNRIDMASGDDRNYRIRVYASNVTTKGFTAHIDSWSDSQLNGAAMCWIAFPKRKAHVASGSFSTMDVRSWSNPKSNNSATVSFESGRFSRPPTVLVALTMLDMAGNADLRLKVGVDHVTKDGFRWDLSTWDDSTLYAASASWIALGFA
;
A
#
# COMPACT_ATOMS: atom_id res chain seq x y z
N MET A 1 2.71 -1.43 10.11
CA MET A 1 3.54 -2.54 10.63
C MET A 1 2.90 -3.85 10.21
N LEU A 2 3.71 -4.77 9.73
CA LEU A 2 3.34 -6.17 9.45
C LEU A 2 4.39 -7.09 10.08
N ASP A 3 3.95 -8.13 10.75
CA ASP A 3 4.78 -9.18 11.34
C ASP A 3 4.08 -10.52 11.14
N LEU A 4 4.58 -11.30 10.18
CA LEU A 4 3.97 -12.55 9.71
C LEU A 4 5.03 -13.64 9.62
N SER A 5 4.67 -14.87 10.01
CA SER A 5 5.54 -16.03 9.89
C SER A 5 5.81 -16.40 8.43
N CYS A 6 7.03 -16.79 8.11
CA CYS A 6 7.43 -17.36 6.82
C CYS A 6 7.09 -18.87 6.70
N ASP A 7 6.79 -19.57 7.81
CA ASP A 7 6.49 -21.01 7.82
C ASP A 7 5.19 -21.38 7.08
N SER A 8 4.43 -20.40 6.68
CA SER A 8 3.13 -20.55 6.02
C SER A 8 2.87 -19.37 5.09
N PRO A 9 1.92 -19.46 4.16
CA PRO A 9 1.58 -18.33 3.28
C PRO A 9 1.37 -17.03 4.06
N VAL A 10 1.91 -15.95 3.54
CA VAL A 10 1.81 -14.61 4.13
C VAL A 10 0.44 -14.04 3.78
N ARG A 11 -0.44 -13.97 4.77
CA ARG A 11 -1.81 -13.50 4.58
C ARG A 11 -2.18 -12.47 5.62
N ALA A 12 -2.55 -11.29 5.16
CA ALA A 12 -3.09 -10.22 5.99
C ALA A 12 -4.18 -9.46 5.25
N ASN A 13 -5.22 -9.09 5.94
CA ASN A 13 -6.32 -8.28 5.42
C ASN A 13 -6.71 -7.20 6.43
N LEU A 14 -6.94 -6.00 5.90
CA LEU A 14 -7.43 -4.85 6.65
C LEU A 14 -8.79 -4.45 6.09
N VAL A 15 -9.81 -4.51 6.93
CA VAL A 15 -11.19 -4.17 6.59
C VAL A 15 -11.71 -3.09 7.53
N ALA A 16 -12.42 -2.12 6.96
CA ALA A 16 -13.26 -1.19 7.70
C ALA A 16 -14.73 -1.47 7.34
N ASP A 17 -15.52 -1.82 8.33
CA ASP A 17 -16.95 -2.13 8.16
C ASP A 17 -17.82 -1.56 9.28
N ARG A 18 -19.12 -1.82 9.23
CA ARG A 18 -20.12 -1.32 10.19
C ARG A 18 -20.03 0.20 10.41
N ILE A 19 -19.82 0.92 9.30
CA ILE A 19 -19.62 2.37 9.34
C ILE A 19 -20.96 3.05 9.68
N THR A 20 -20.95 3.83 10.76
CA THR A 20 -22.07 4.65 11.20
C THR A 20 -21.69 6.14 11.15
N THR A 21 -22.50 7.00 11.68
CA THR A 21 -22.19 8.44 11.81
C THR A 21 -21.26 8.76 12.97
N SER A 22 -21.02 7.82 13.87
CA SER A 22 -20.25 8.02 15.11
C SER A 22 -19.08 7.07 15.28
N ASP A 23 -19.12 5.92 14.61
CA ASP A 23 -18.13 4.85 14.77
C ASP A 23 -18.02 3.96 13.52
N PHE A 24 -17.01 3.15 13.50
CA PHE A 24 -16.81 2.06 12.53
C PHE A 24 -15.91 0.99 13.15
N ARG A 25 -15.94 -0.21 12.56
CA ARG A 25 -15.06 -1.29 12.98
C ARG A 25 -13.87 -1.42 12.04
N ILE A 26 -12.67 -1.50 12.59
CA ILE A 26 -11.45 -1.91 11.88
C ILE A 26 -11.13 -3.35 12.29
N THR A 27 -10.92 -4.22 11.31
CA THR A 27 -10.49 -5.59 11.50
C THR A 27 -9.16 -5.80 10.79
N LEU A 28 -8.17 -6.27 11.55
CA LEU A 28 -6.91 -6.80 11.05
C LEU A 28 -6.97 -8.32 11.22
N GLU A 29 -6.89 -9.05 10.14
CA GLU A 29 -7.12 -10.49 10.14
C GLU A 29 -6.12 -11.25 9.28
N THR A 30 -5.98 -12.52 9.59
CA THR A 30 -5.28 -13.54 8.80
C THR A 30 -6.19 -14.77 8.68
N TRP A 31 -5.86 -15.69 7.79
CA TRP A 31 -6.68 -16.89 7.57
C TRP A 31 -5.86 -18.12 7.22
N GLY A 32 -6.56 -19.27 7.21
CA GLY A 32 -5.94 -20.57 6.95
C GLY A 32 -4.93 -20.93 8.03
N ASN A 33 -3.72 -21.30 7.61
CA ASN A 33 -2.62 -21.66 8.49
C ASN A 33 -1.61 -20.51 8.70
N SER A 34 -1.88 -19.31 8.18
CA SER A 34 -1.00 -18.15 8.35
C SER A 34 -0.95 -17.69 9.80
N LYS A 35 0.21 -17.21 10.23
CA LYS A 35 0.44 -16.70 11.58
C LYS A 35 0.77 -15.22 11.50
N LEU A 36 -0.11 -14.38 12.01
CA LEU A 36 0.06 -12.94 12.14
C LEU A 36 0.45 -12.62 13.59
N TYR A 37 1.69 -12.22 13.80
CA TYR A 37 2.18 -11.84 15.13
C TYR A 37 1.81 -10.40 15.49
N GLY A 38 1.78 -9.51 14.48
CA GLY A 38 1.42 -8.13 14.70
C GLY A 38 1.09 -7.39 13.41
N ALA A 39 0.14 -6.48 13.50
CA ALA A 39 -0.18 -5.54 12.44
C ALA A 39 -0.67 -4.22 13.00
N SER A 40 -0.48 -3.15 12.26
CA SER A 40 -1.09 -1.87 12.54
C SER A 40 -1.63 -1.24 11.27
N ALA A 41 -2.69 -0.46 11.41
CA ALA A 41 -3.36 0.21 10.31
C ALA A 41 -3.34 1.73 10.50
N THR A 42 -3.31 2.44 9.39
CA THR A 42 -3.63 3.86 9.30
C THR A 42 -5.00 3.99 8.66
N TRP A 43 -5.82 4.88 9.14
CA TRP A 43 -7.13 5.12 8.58
C TRP A 43 -7.43 6.61 8.45
N MET A 44 -8.33 6.92 7.56
CA MET A 44 -8.79 8.27 7.26
C MET A 44 -10.29 8.21 6.94
N GLU A 45 -11.01 9.21 7.43
CA GLU A 45 -12.41 9.40 7.06
C GLU A 45 -12.62 10.70 6.29
N HIS A 46 -13.65 10.75 5.49
CA HIS A 46 -14.10 11.95 4.82
C HIS A 46 -15.63 12.00 4.75
N LYS A 47 -16.19 13.18 4.47
CA LYS A 47 -17.65 13.33 4.34
C LYS A 47 -18.18 12.46 3.21
N ALA A 48 -19.25 11.69 3.47
CA ALA A 48 -19.85 10.73 2.54
C ALA A 48 -20.22 11.34 1.16
N ASN A 49 -20.55 12.61 1.11
CA ASN A 49 -20.97 13.32 -0.10
C ASN A 49 -19.92 14.33 -0.62
N SER A 50 -18.65 14.12 -0.31
CA SER A 50 -17.58 14.95 -0.84
C SER A 50 -17.53 14.81 -2.37
N ARG A 51 -17.78 15.92 -3.10
CA ARG A 51 -17.76 15.93 -4.57
C ARG A 51 -16.36 15.98 -5.15
N ASP A 52 -15.39 16.34 -4.34
CA ASP A 52 -14.01 16.58 -4.72
C ASP A 52 -13.03 15.54 -4.11
N CYS A 53 -13.58 14.44 -3.58
CA CYS A 53 -12.80 13.36 -3.03
C CYS A 53 -13.53 12.05 -3.30
N VAL A 54 -12.88 11.16 -4.00
CA VAL A 54 -13.41 9.84 -4.36
C VAL A 54 -12.45 8.79 -3.87
N PHE A 55 -12.97 7.71 -3.32
CA PHE A 55 -12.17 6.59 -2.83
C PHE A 55 -12.77 5.26 -3.28
N GLY A 56 -11.98 4.23 -3.19
CA GLY A 56 -12.39 2.88 -3.53
C GLY A 56 -11.33 1.85 -3.26
N GLN A 57 -11.63 0.65 -3.69
CA GLN A 57 -10.75 -0.51 -3.58
C GLN A 57 -10.66 -1.21 -4.94
N PHE A 58 -9.52 -1.80 -5.21
CA PHE A 58 -9.30 -2.77 -6.27
C PHE A 58 -8.77 -4.05 -5.64
N ASP A 59 -9.40 -5.18 -5.93
CA ASP A 59 -8.98 -6.52 -5.53
C ASP A 59 -8.62 -7.33 -6.78
N THR A 60 -7.56 -8.13 -6.73
CA THR A 60 -7.16 -9.00 -7.85
C THR A 60 -8.27 -9.96 -8.27
N HIS A 61 -9.14 -10.38 -7.35
CA HIS A 61 -10.32 -11.20 -7.67
C HIS A 61 -11.37 -10.49 -8.53
N ASP A 62 -11.28 -9.17 -8.67
CA ASP A 62 -12.15 -8.38 -9.54
C ASP A 62 -11.72 -8.41 -11.02
N VAL A 63 -10.57 -9.01 -11.34
CA VAL A 63 -10.06 -9.11 -12.73
C VAL A 63 -10.76 -10.27 -13.44
N PRO A 64 -11.47 -10.05 -14.56
CA PRO A 64 -12.09 -11.15 -15.32
C PRO A 64 -11.03 -12.09 -15.88
N GLY A 65 -11.13 -13.37 -15.57
CA GLY A 65 -10.24 -14.43 -16.06
C GLY A 65 -9.40 -15.13 -14.99
N GLU A 66 -9.21 -14.55 -13.83
CA GLU A 66 -8.46 -15.16 -12.72
C GLU A 66 -9.34 -15.77 -11.61
N SER A 67 -10.65 -15.56 -11.66
CA SER A 67 -11.56 -16.19 -10.72
C SER A 67 -11.78 -17.65 -11.10
N LYS A 68 -11.00 -18.56 -10.55
CA LYS A 68 -11.30 -19.97 -10.20
C LYS A 68 -10.02 -20.78 -10.06
N GLN A 69 -9.18 -20.42 -9.13
CA GLN A 69 -8.29 -21.39 -8.48
C GLN A 69 -8.59 -21.45 -6.99
N ALA A 70 -9.84 -21.75 -6.67
CA ALA A 70 -10.14 -22.49 -5.46
C ALA A 70 -9.78 -23.96 -5.76
N SER A 71 -8.94 -24.54 -4.90
CA SER A 71 -8.52 -25.93 -4.87
C SER A 71 -7.33 -26.34 -5.75
N GLY A 72 -6.15 -26.33 -5.19
CA GLY A 72 -5.24 -27.47 -5.16
C GLY A 72 -4.48 -27.89 -6.42
N ALA A 73 -4.40 -27.09 -7.47
CA ALA A 73 -3.51 -27.38 -8.59
C ALA A 73 -2.69 -26.16 -8.94
N SER A 74 -1.43 -26.15 -8.51
CA SER A 74 -0.42 -25.19 -8.96
C SER A 74 -0.21 -25.36 -10.45
N LYS A 75 -0.66 -24.38 -11.23
CA LYS A 75 -0.17 -24.21 -12.59
C LYS A 75 1.35 -23.98 -12.49
N PRO A 76 2.19 -24.62 -13.33
CA PRO A 76 3.62 -24.31 -13.31
C PRO A 76 3.76 -22.82 -13.65
N ILE A 77 4.24 -22.05 -12.68
CA ILE A 77 4.48 -20.63 -12.84
C ILE A 77 5.74 -20.53 -13.69
N ASN A 78 5.61 -19.88 -14.86
CA ASN A 78 6.77 -19.39 -15.55
C ASN A 78 7.33 -18.25 -14.70
N THR A 79 8.33 -18.53 -13.87
CA THR A 79 8.87 -17.65 -12.82
C THR A 79 9.50 -16.37 -13.36
N ASP A 80 9.64 -16.25 -14.68
CA ASP A 80 10.30 -15.12 -15.34
C ASP A 80 9.32 -14.04 -15.84
N GLN A 81 8.00 -14.22 -15.67
CA GLN A 81 7.01 -13.24 -16.12
C GLN A 81 6.39 -12.49 -14.92
N PRO A 82 6.33 -11.15 -14.99
CA PRO A 82 5.61 -10.36 -13.99
C PRO A 82 4.15 -10.79 -13.92
N GLN A 83 3.62 -10.92 -12.70
CA GLN A 83 2.18 -11.10 -12.48
C GLN A 83 1.56 -9.71 -12.40
N GLU A 84 1.03 -9.23 -13.51
CA GLU A 84 0.39 -7.93 -13.61
C GLU A 84 -1.12 -8.07 -13.49
N ASN A 85 -1.68 -7.40 -12.50
CA ASN A 85 -3.12 -7.28 -12.32
C ASN A 85 -3.52 -5.82 -12.50
N ALA A 86 -4.31 -5.54 -13.51
CA ALA A 86 -4.70 -4.17 -13.83
C ALA A 86 -6.21 -4.04 -14.04
N LYS A 87 -6.80 -2.98 -13.51
CA LYS A 87 -8.21 -2.64 -13.65
C LYS A 87 -8.40 -1.17 -13.99
N LYS A 88 -9.19 -0.89 -15.01
CA LYS A 88 -9.63 0.48 -15.29
C LYS A 88 -10.69 0.90 -14.27
N VAL A 89 -10.38 1.91 -13.49
CA VAL A 89 -11.29 2.54 -12.52
C VAL A 89 -11.88 3.79 -13.15
N LYS A 90 -13.21 3.91 -13.11
CA LYS A 90 -13.93 5.12 -13.53
C LYS A 90 -14.38 5.90 -12.31
N PHE A 91 -14.19 7.21 -12.32
CA PHE A 91 -14.74 8.08 -11.28
C PHE A 91 -16.25 8.25 -11.46
N PRO A 92 -17.04 8.27 -10.38
CA PRO A 92 -18.49 8.50 -10.46
C PRO A 92 -18.84 9.83 -11.12
N THR A 93 -18.01 10.84 -10.91
CA THR A 93 -18.09 12.17 -11.53
C THR A 93 -16.71 12.58 -11.99
N ALA A 94 -16.60 13.13 -13.19
CA ALA A 94 -15.32 13.59 -13.71
C ALA A 94 -14.79 14.77 -12.89
N PHE A 95 -13.50 14.77 -12.61
CA PHE A 95 -12.79 15.91 -12.05
C PHE A 95 -12.66 17.04 -13.09
N LYS A 96 -12.52 18.28 -12.65
CA LYS A 96 -12.28 19.43 -13.54
C LYS A 96 -10.90 19.41 -14.19
N GLU A 97 -9.92 18.87 -13.47
CA GLU A 97 -8.53 18.66 -13.90
C GLU A 97 -8.09 17.27 -13.46
N GLU A 98 -6.97 16.78 -13.95
CA GLU A 98 -6.39 15.51 -13.55
C GLU A 98 -6.15 15.48 -12.03
N PRO A 99 -6.77 14.53 -11.30
CA PRO A 99 -6.63 14.46 -9.85
C PRO A 99 -5.30 13.84 -9.42
N GLU A 100 -4.95 14.02 -8.17
CA GLU A 100 -4.00 13.18 -7.45
C GLU A 100 -4.68 11.86 -7.09
N VAL A 101 -3.98 10.73 -7.29
CA VAL A 101 -4.46 9.40 -6.89
C VAL A 101 -3.41 8.78 -5.98
N VAL A 102 -3.79 8.52 -4.74
CA VAL A 102 -2.93 7.87 -3.74
C VAL A 102 -3.45 6.46 -3.49
N CYS A 103 -2.54 5.50 -3.50
CA CYS A 103 -2.83 4.07 -3.37
C CYS A 103 -2.09 3.49 -2.17
N TRP A 104 -2.67 2.47 -1.54
CA TRP A 104 -2.05 1.72 -0.44
C TRP A 104 -2.47 0.25 -0.48
N LEU A 105 -1.59 -0.64 -0.05
CA LEU A 105 -1.91 -2.04 0.20
C LEU A 105 -2.84 -2.17 1.41
N ASN A 106 -3.91 -2.95 1.27
CA ASN A 106 -4.79 -3.31 2.39
C ASN A 106 -5.05 -4.81 2.51
N ARG A 107 -4.64 -5.61 1.51
CA ARG A 107 -4.69 -7.08 1.57
C ARG A 107 -3.52 -7.67 0.82
N ILE A 108 -2.94 -8.74 1.39
CA ILE A 108 -1.92 -9.58 0.76
C ILE A 108 -2.25 -11.05 1.00
N ASP A 109 -2.06 -11.89 -0.02
CA ASP A 109 -2.02 -13.35 0.05
C ASP A 109 -0.91 -13.83 -0.89
N MET A 110 0.20 -14.22 -0.32
CA MET A 110 1.39 -14.68 -1.05
C MET A 110 1.81 -16.05 -0.55
N ALA A 111 2.20 -16.92 -1.47
CA ALA A 111 2.76 -18.21 -1.13
C ALA A 111 4.10 -18.03 -0.40
N SER A 112 4.39 -18.92 0.54
CA SER A 112 5.68 -19.08 1.20
C SER A 112 6.38 -20.37 0.75
N GLY A 113 7.64 -20.54 1.15
CA GLY A 113 8.44 -21.72 0.86
C GLY A 113 9.24 -21.61 -0.45
N ASP A 114 10.14 -22.59 -0.66
CA ASP A 114 11.08 -22.64 -1.78
C ASP A 114 11.95 -21.38 -1.90
N ASP A 115 12.26 -20.72 -0.77
CA ASP A 115 13.03 -19.47 -0.67
C ASP A 115 12.49 -18.32 -1.52
N ARG A 116 11.20 -18.36 -1.87
CA ARG A 116 10.55 -17.32 -2.66
C ARG A 116 10.48 -16.03 -1.88
N ASN A 117 10.94 -14.97 -2.50
CA ASN A 117 10.81 -13.65 -1.92
C ASN A 117 9.37 -13.12 -1.98
N TYR A 118 9.03 -12.27 -1.05
CA TYR A 118 7.74 -11.58 -1.02
C TYR A 118 7.85 -10.26 -1.78
N ARG A 119 7.27 -10.18 -2.98
CA ARG A 119 7.32 -8.99 -3.83
C ARG A 119 5.94 -8.62 -4.31
N ILE A 120 5.52 -7.44 -3.94
CA ILE A 120 4.25 -6.85 -4.38
C ILE A 120 4.37 -5.33 -4.43
N ARG A 121 3.70 -4.73 -5.42
CA ARG A 121 3.51 -3.27 -5.47
C ARG A 121 2.11 -2.91 -5.95
N VAL A 122 1.62 -1.77 -5.47
CA VAL A 122 0.37 -1.18 -5.92
C VAL A 122 0.60 0.25 -6.38
N TYR A 123 -0.04 0.65 -7.47
CA TYR A 123 0.08 2.00 -8.01
C TYR A 123 -1.06 2.33 -8.97
N ALA A 124 -1.19 3.63 -9.28
CA ALA A 124 -2.08 4.15 -10.31
C ALA A 124 -1.28 4.59 -11.53
N SER A 125 -1.82 4.35 -12.73
CA SER A 125 -1.29 4.87 -13.99
C SER A 125 -2.41 5.42 -14.87
N ASN A 126 -2.04 6.12 -15.94
CA ASN A 126 -3.00 6.66 -16.91
C ASN A 126 -4.11 7.47 -16.23
N VAL A 127 -3.75 8.27 -15.23
CA VAL A 127 -4.69 9.13 -14.52
C VAL A 127 -5.23 10.17 -15.48
N THR A 128 -6.54 10.32 -15.48
CA THR A 128 -7.30 11.30 -16.27
C THR A 128 -8.40 11.93 -15.41
N THR A 129 -9.09 12.92 -15.92
CA THR A 129 -10.26 13.48 -15.23
C THR A 129 -11.40 12.49 -15.02
N LYS A 130 -11.43 11.37 -15.77
CA LYS A 130 -12.54 10.39 -15.77
C LYS A 130 -12.22 9.08 -15.06
N GLY A 131 -10.95 8.85 -14.70
CA GLY A 131 -10.51 7.61 -14.08
C GLY A 131 -9.02 7.37 -14.23
N PHE A 132 -8.58 6.19 -13.84
CA PHE A 132 -7.18 5.74 -13.90
C PHE A 132 -7.11 4.23 -14.08
N THR A 133 -5.90 3.70 -14.29
CA THR A 133 -5.64 2.27 -14.23
C THR A 133 -5.01 1.93 -12.88
N ALA A 134 -5.68 1.10 -12.10
CA ALA A 134 -5.16 0.53 -10.85
C ALA A 134 -4.32 -0.70 -11.16
N HIS A 135 -3.18 -0.85 -10.49
CA HIS A 135 -2.26 -1.98 -10.67
C HIS A 135 -1.93 -2.62 -9.34
N ILE A 136 -1.87 -3.95 -9.35
CA ILE A 136 -1.31 -4.79 -8.29
C ILE A 136 -0.38 -5.78 -8.97
N ASP A 137 0.92 -5.60 -8.84
CA ASP A 137 1.91 -6.42 -9.53
C ASP A 137 2.78 -7.19 -8.54
N SER A 138 3.18 -8.38 -8.96
CA SER A 138 4.24 -9.17 -8.35
C SER A 138 5.26 -9.54 -9.42
N TRP A 139 6.48 -9.91 -9.03
CA TRP A 139 7.55 -10.18 -10.00
C TRP A 139 8.53 -11.23 -9.51
N SER A 140 9.35 -11.74 -10.46
CA SER A 140 10.37 -12.74 -10.24
C SER A 140 9.78 -14.04 -9.65
N ASP A 141 10.39 -14.61 -8.63
CA ASP A 141 10.01 -15.87 -7.97
C ASP A 141 8.82 -15.75 -7.00
N SER A 142 8.30 -14.56 -6.79
CA SER A 142 7.15 -14.35 -5.89
C SER A 142 5.86 -14.90 -6.49
N GLN A 143 5.06 -15.55 -5.67
CA GLN A 143 3.75 -16.07 -6.06
C GLN A 143 2.65 -15.31 -5.32
N LEU A 144 1.89 -14.52 -6.06
CA LEU A 144 0.74 -13.78 -5.58
C LEU A 144 -0.52 -14.62 -5.78
N ASN A 145 -1.19 -15.00 -4.67
CA ASN A 145 -2.49 -15.69 -4.71
C ASN A 145 -3.63 -14.67 -4.76
N GLY A 146 -3.43 -13.51 -4.16
CA GLY A 146 -4.39 -12.43 -4.18
C GLY A 146 -3.92 -11.23 -3.40
N ALA A 147 -4.41 -10.06 -3.76
CA ALA A 147 -4.15 -8.81 -3.04
C ALA A 147 -5.23 -7.78 -3.30
N ALA A 148 -5.27 -6.76 -2.45
CA ALA A 148 -6.09 -5.61 -2.68
C ALA A 148 -5.36 -4.32 -2.33
N MET A 149 -5.76 -3.25 -3.00
CA MET A 149 -5.33 -1.89 -2.70
C MET A 149 -6.54 -1.00 -2.47
N CYS A 150 -6.47 -0.13 -1.47
CA CYS A 150 -7.36 1.01 -1.38
C CYS A 150 -6.74 2.22 -2.05
N TRP A 151 -7.57 3.13 -2.53
CA TRP A 151 -7.13 4.33 -3.20
C TRP A 151 -8.05 5.51 -2.89
N ILE A 152 -7.49 6.71 -3.00
CA ILE A 152 -8.22 7.97 -2.89
C ILE A 152 -7.79 8.90 -4.03
N ALA A 153 -8.76 9.59 -4.63
CA ALA A 153 -8.52 10.59 -5.66
C ALA A 153 -9.09 11.95 -5.21
N PHE A 154 -8.32 13.02 -5.40
CA PHE A 154 -8.69 14.39 -5.05
C PHE A 154 -7.98 15.40 -5.95
N PRO A 155 -8.47 16.67 -6.06
CA PRO A 155 -7.82 17.69 -6.88
C PRO A 155 -6.36 17.92 -6.46
N LYS A 156 -5.42 17.96 -7.40
CA LYS A 156 -3.97 18.18 -7.13
C LYS A 156 -3.71 19.40 -6.25
N ARG A 157 -4.52 20.46 -6.42
CA ARG A 157 -4.38 21.72 -5.67
C ARG A 157 -5.40 21.86 -4.55
N LYS A 158 -5.86 20.72 -4.00
CA LYS A 158 -6.78 20.77 -2.85
C LYS A 158 -6.10 21.51 -1.69
N ALA A 159 -6.77 22.55 -1.20
CA ALA A 159 -6.24 23.35 -0.09
C ALA A 159 -5.99 22.45 1.14
N HIS A 160 -4.91 22.73 1.85
CA HIS A 160 -4.50 22.03 3.07
C HIS A 160 -4.27 20.52 2.91
N VAL A 161 -4.06 20.03 1.69
CA VAL A 161 -3.75 18.63 1.42
C VAL A 161 -2.48 18.56 0.56
N ALA A 162 -1.54 17.70 0.94
CA ALA A 162 -0.40 17.30 0.13
C ALA A 162 -0.27 15.78 0.16
N SER A 163 0.32 15.21 -0.88
CA SER A 163 0.57 13.77 -0.97
C SER A 163 1.85 13.51 -1.75
N GLY A 164 2.32 12.28 -1.65
CA GLY A 164 3.49 11.81 -2.37
C GLY A 164 3.86 10.40 -1.95
N SER A 165 5.06 9.99 -2.31
CA SER A 165 5.60 8.69 -1.97
C SER A 165 7.07 8.81 -1.59
N PHE A 166 7.60 7.77 -0.96
CA PHE A 166 9.00 7.59 -0.70
C PHE A 166 9.36 6.10 -0.74
N SER A 167 10.62 5.82 -0.94
CA SER A 167 11.15 4.47 -1.08
C SER A 167 12.48 4.31 -0.35
N THR A 168 12.78 3.10 0.10
CA THR A 168 14.14 2.77 0.55
C THR A 168 15.15 2.98 -0.57
N MET A 169 14.73 2.89 -1.85
CA MET A 169 15.61 3.11 -3.00
C MET A 169 15.97 4.59 -3.21
N ASP A 170 15.31 5.53 -2.54
CA ASP A 170 15.70 6.94 -2.54
C ASP A 170 16.97 7.18 -1.72
N VAL A 171 17.32 6.25 -0.81
CA VAL A 171 18.46 6.37 0.11
C VAL A 171 19.50 5.27 -0.05
N ARG A 172 19.18 4.17 -0.74
CA ARG A 172 20.11 3.06 -1.02
C ARG A 172 19.65 2.18 -2.17
N SER A 173 20.57 1.41 -2.75
CA SER A 173 20.21 0.34 -3.71
C SER A 173 19.50 -0.82 -3.00
N TRP A 174 18.60 -1.52 -3.71
CA TRP A 174 18.01 -2.78 -3.28
C TRP A 174 19.06 -3.87 -3.01
N SER A 175 20.17 -3.86 -3.76
CA SER A 175 21.29 -4.81 -3.61
C SER A 175 22.15 -4.58 -2.36
N ASN A 176 21.87 -3.53 -1.58
CA ASN A 176 22.52 -3.23 -0.31
C ASN A 176 21.47 -3.07 0.79
N PRO A 177 20.82 -4.18 1.20
CA PRO A 177 19.75 -4.15 2.20
C PRO A 177 20.23 -3.59 3.53
N LYS A 178 19.35 -2.79 4.17
CA LYS A 178 19.56 -2.25 5.52
C LYS A 178 18.29 -2.38 6.33
N SER A 179 18.42 -2.68 7.62
CA SER A 179 17.29 -2.81 8.52
C SER A 179 16.56 -1.49 8.76
N ASN A 180 17.28 -0.37 8.73
CA ASN A 180 16.73 0.95 8.99
C ASN A 180 17.01 1.89 7.80
N ASN A 181 15.97 2.51 7.28
CA ASN A 181 16.03 3.44 6.16
C ASN A 181 15.17 4.66 6.51
N SER A 182 15.71 5.85 6.35
CA SER A 182 14.97 7.09 6.64
C SER A 182 15.51 8.26 5.83
N ALA A 183 14.65 9.21 5.53
CA ALA A 183 15.00 10.51 4.98
C ALA A 183 13.90 11.53 5.30
N THR A 184 14.08 12.76 4.83
CA THR A 184 13.12 13.85 5.02
C THR A 184 12.37 14.12 3.74
N VAL A 185 11.06 14.30 3.86
CA VAL A 185 10.19 14.88 2.82
C VAL A 185 9.97 16.34 3.17
N SER A 186 10.20 17.24 2.20
CA SER A 186 9.86 18.65 2.32
C SER A 186 8.52 18.92 1.63
N PHE A 187 7.65 19.69 2.29
CA PHE A 187 6.45 20.21 1.67
C PHE A 187 6.76 21.42 0.79
N GLU A 188 5.90 21.70 -0.18
CA GLU A 188 5.94 22.95 -0.94
C GLU A 188 5.84 24.14 0.04
N SER A 189 6.68 25.16 -0.17
CA SER A 189 6.72 26.34 0.71
C SER A 189 5.35 26.98 0.86
N GLY A 190 4.94 27.24 2.08
CA GLY A 190 3.65 27.84 2.40
C GLY A 190 2.44 26.90 2.28
N ARG A 191 2.67 25.60 2.03
CA ARG A 191 1.58 24.60 1.91
C ARG A 191 0.78 24.47 3.20
N PHE A 192 1.44 24.52 4.33
CA PHE A 192 0.85 24.44 5.65
C PHE A 192 1.29 25.61 6.55
N SER A 193 0.38 26.17 7.30
CA SER A 193 0.66 27.23 8.31
C SER A 193 1.14 26.65 9.65
N ARG A 194 0.83 25.39 9.91
CA ARG A 194 1.21 24.63 11.11
C ARG A 194 1.39 23.14 10.74
N PRO A 195 2.02 22.33 11.60
CA PRO A 195 2.23 20.91 11.30
C PRO A 195 0.93 20.21 10.92
N PRO A 196 0.86 19.53 9.74
CA PRO A 196 -0.29 18.71 9.33
C PRO A 196 -0.30 17.36 10.05
N THR A 197 -1.42 16.65 9.97
CA THR A 197 -1.45 15.21 10.23
C THR A 197 -0.94 14.47 8.99
N VAL A 198 0.11 13.67 9.14
CA VAL A 198 0.66 12.85 8.05
C VAL A 198 0.24 11.40 8.25
N LEU A 199 -0.46 10.85 7.27
CA LEU A 199 -0.88 9.46 7.20
C LEU A 199 0.00 8.75 6.16
N VAL A 200 0.45 7.53 6.48
CA VAL A 200 1.36 6.76 5.63
C VAL A 200 0.98 5.29 5.65
N ALA A 201 1.09 4.63 4.49
CA ALA A 201 0.96 3.18 4.40
C ALA A 201 1.76 2.63 3.21
N LEU A 202 2.03 1.32 3.25
CA LEU A 202 2.85 0.62 2.27
C LEU A 202 2.19 0.57 0.89
N THR A 203 3.03 0.73 -0.14
CA THR A 203 2.65 0.54 -1.54
C THR A 203 3.48 -0.52 -2.23
N MET A 204 4.62 -0.86 -1.66
CA MET A 204 5.51 -1.89 -2.20
C MET A 204 6.33 -2.52 -1.09
N LEU A 205 6.57 -3.81 -1.22
CA LEU A 205 7.57 -4.54 -0.45
C LEU A 205 8.31 -5.54 -1.35
N ASP A 206 9.60 -5.69 -1.09
CA ASP A 206 10.51 -6.70 -1.62
C ASP A 206 11.35 -7.22 -0.45
N MET A 207 11.00 -8.41 0.05
CA MET A 207 11.60 -9.01 1.23
C MET A 207 11.99 -10.46 0.97
N ALA A 208 13.07 -10.90 1.63
CA ALA A 208 13.48 -12.30 1.57
C ALA A 208 12.38 -13.22 2.13
N GLY A 209 12.21 -14.39 1.50
CA GLY A 209 11.22 -15.37 1.92
C GLY A 209 11.74 -16.44 2.89
N ASN A 210 13.04 -16.42 3.23
CA ASN A 210 13.67 -17.36 4.14
C ASN A 210 13.62 -16.93 5.62
N ALA A 211 12.92 -15.85 5.92
CA ALA A 211 12.68 -15.33 7.26
C ALA A 211 11.28 -14.70 7.34
N ASP A 212 10.80 -14.45 8.56
CA ASP A 212 9.50 -13.82 8.79
C ASP A 212 9.40 -12.46 8.08
N LEU A 213 8.22 -12.14 7.57
CA LEU A 213 7.96 -10.85 6.96
C LEU A 213 7.72 -9.82 8.06
N ARG A 214 8.74 -9.04 8.37
CA ARG A 214 8.69 -7.97 9.36
C ARG A 214 8.98 -6.64 8.71
N LEU A 215 7.97 -5.78 8.62
CA LEU A 215 8.09 -4.48 7.96
C LEU A 215 7.27 -3.41 8.71
N LYS A 216 7.92 -2.29 8.97
CA LYS A 216 7.29 -1.11 9.58
C LYS A 216 7.54 0.11 8.72
N VAL A 217 6.51 0.91 8.55
CA VAL A 217 6.60 2.28 8.02
C VAL A 217 6.13 3.24 9.11
N GLY A 218 6.80 4.37 9.22
CA GLY A 218 6.48 5.41 10.17
C GLY A 218 6.84 6.81 9.67
N VAL A 219 6.33 7.80 10.37
CA VAL A 219 6.69 9.21 10.20
C VAL A 219 6.88 9.84 11.56
N ASP A 220 7.86 10.72 11.65
CA ASP A 220 8.16 11.51 12.83
C ASP A 220 8.61 12.94 12.45
N HIS A 221 8.93 13.77 13.44
CA HIS A 221 9.40 15.14 13.24
C HIS A 221 8.53 15.94 12.26
N VAL A 222 7.21 15.78 12.34
CA VAL A 222 6.27 16.50 11.47
C VAL A 222 6.28 17.98 11.83
N THR A 223 6.59 18.82 10.84
CA THR A 223 6.57 20.28 10.91
C THR A 223 5.67 20.85 9.81
N LYS A 224 5.49 22.15 9.77
CA LYS A 224 4.78 22.81 8.65
C LYS A 224 5.54 22.73 7.32
N ASP A 225 6.85 22.43 7.34
CA ASP A 225 7.73 22.43 6.19
C ASP A 225 8.11 21.02 5.71
N GLY A 226 7.75 19.96 6.48
CA GLY A 226 8.06 18.57 6.12
C GLY A 226 8.00 17.62 7.29
N PHE A 227 8.44 16.39 7.04
CA PHE A 227 8.51 15.32 8.02
C PHE A 227 9.67 14.36 7.71
N ARG A 228 10.09 13.58 8.69
CA ARG A 228 10.98 12.45 8.49
C ARG A 228 10.16 11.17 8.37
N TRP A 229 10.51 10.31 7.42
CA TRP A 229 9.95 8.96 7.28
C TRP A 229 10.96 7.89 7.70
N ASP A 230 10.45 6.75 8.11
CA ASP A 230 11.21 5.53 8.31
C ASP A 230 10.52 4.32 7.66
N LEU A 231 11.35 3.45 7.08
CA LEU A 231 11.00 2.11 6.60
C LEU A 231 12.01 1.14 7.21
N SER A 232 11.56 0.28 8.09
CA SER A 232 12.43 -0.59 8.87
C SER A 232 11.93 -2.02 8.94
N THR A 233 12.91 -2.92 9.07
CA THR A 233 12.70 -4.33 9.39
C THR A 233 13.54 -4.68 10.63
N TRP A 234 13.31 -5.82 11.22
CA TRP A 234 14.00 -6.23 12.43
C TRP A 234 14.26 -7.73 12.44
N ASP A 235 15.07 -8.16 13.42
CA ASP A 235 15.46 -9.53 13.63
C ASP A 235 16.22 -10.09 12.41
N ASP A 236 15.89 -11.26 11.92
CA ASP A 236 16.51 -11.94 10.79
C ASP A 236 15.90 -11.57 9.42
N SER A 237 14.86 -10.73 9.41
CA SER A 237 14.20 -10.31 8.16
C SER A 237 15.11 -9.46 7.29
N THR A 238 15.16 -9.76 6.00
CA THR A 238 15.93 -8.99 5.01
C THR A 238 15.01 -8.15 4.14
N LEU A 239 15.17 -6.83 4.19
CA LEU A 239 14.45 -5.85 3.41
C LEU A 239 15.26 -5.42 2.19
N TYR A 240 14.94 -5.92 1.00
CA TYR A 240 15.55 -5.47 -0.24
C TYR A 240 15.05 -4.09 -0.65
N ALA A 241 13.73 -3.91 -0.70
CA ALA A 241 13.12 -2.62 -0.96
C ALA A 241 11.73 -2.51 -0.33
N ALA A 242 11.32 -1.30 0.00
CA ALA A 242 9.94 -0.98 0.33
C ALA A 242 9.62 0.45 -0.11
N SER A 243 8.35 0.68 -0.39
CA SER A 243 7.83 2.03 -0.67
C SER A 243 6.53 2.26 0.08
N ALA A 244 6.24 3.52 0.33
CA ALA A 244 5.01 3.96 0.95
C ALA A 244 4.49 5.23 0.27
N SER A 245 3.18 5.39 0.24
CA SER A 245 2.54 6.65 -0.09
C SER A 245 2.08 7.35 1.19
N TRP A 246 2.09 8.66 1.14
CA TRP A 246 1.65 9.50 2.24
C TRP A 246 0.63 10.55 1.79
N ILE A 247 -0.21 10.96 2.73
CA ILE A 247 -1.08 12.10 2.59
C ILE A 247 -0.97 12.96 3.84
N ALA A 248 -0.78 14.26 3.66
CA ALA A 248 -0.70 15.25 4.73
C ALA A 248 -1.96 16.11 4.72
N LEU A 249 -2.62 16.18 5.86
CA LEU A 249 -3.88 16.88 6.07
C LEU A 249 -3.65 18.05 7.02
N GLY A 250 -3.69 19.26 6.49
CA GLY A 250 -3.60 20.48 7.26
C GLY A 250 -4.96 20.93 7.76
N PHE A 251 -4.93 21.96 8.55
CA PHE A 251 -6.14 22.58 9.12
C PHE A 251 -6.51 23.82 8.29
N ALA A 252 -7.80 24.06 8.16
CA ALA A 252 -8.36 25.28 7.57
C ALA A 252 -8.13 26.49 8.49
#